data_484a38bd3673eee3d19c59e2a836caf9
#
_entry.id   484a38bd3673eee3d19c59e2a836caf9
#
_cell.length_a   1.000
_cell.length_b   1.000
_cell.length_c   1.000
_cell.angle_alpha   90.00
_cell.angle_beta   90.00
_cell.angle_gamma   90.00
#
_symmetry.space_group_name_H-M   'P 1'
#
loop_
_entity.id
_entity.type
_entity.pdbx_description
1 polymer ?
#
loop_
_entity_poly.entity_id
_entity_poly.type
_entity_poly.pdbx_seq_one_letter_code
_entity_poly.pdbx_strand_id
1 'polypeptide(L)'
;MDNFKIIYRILKYLEQHLGEENIDIDKVSYEHLGISFLRWEALLRMMQEEGYIKGLVYEQTMSDSSPHVVLPIKPKITIKGMEYLEENGFMKKAAETLKSVKEIIPGI
;
A
#
# COMPACT_ATOMS: atom_id res chain seq x y z
N MET A 1 0.26 -12.93 1.60
CA MET A 1 -0.26 -11.88 0.71
C MET A 1 0.86 -11.45 -0.22
N ASP A 2 0.60 -11.35 -1.50
CA ASP A 2 1.64 -10.93 -2.43
C ASP A 2 1.87 -9.41 -2.37
N ASN A 3 3.01 -8.99 -2.89
CA ASN A 3 3.43 -7.58 -2.79
C ASN A 3 2.47 -6.62 -3.47
N PHE A 4 1.92 -6.99 -4.62
CA PHE A 4 1.01 -6.10 -5.34
C PHE A 4 -0.30 -5.89 -4.58
N LYS A 5 -0.79 -6.91 -3.91
CA LYS A 5 -1.98 -6.78 -3.05
C LYS A 5 -1.70 -5.87 -1.86
N ILE A 6 -0.50 -5.98 -1.28
CA ILE A 6 -0.10 -5.10 -0.18
C ILE A 6 -0.04 -3.65 -0.66
N ILE A 7 0.62 -3.41 -1.78
CA ILE A 7 0.70 -2.07 -2.38
C ILE A 7 -0.69 -1.51 -2.65
N TYR A 8 -1.56 -2.31 -3.26
CA TYR A 8 -2.93 -1.90 -3.55
C TYR A 8 -3.69 -1.53 -2.26
N ARG A 9 -3.58 -2.36 -1.22
CA ARG A 9 -4.27 -2.10 0.05
C ARG A 9 -3.80 -0.82 0.71
N ILE A 10 -2.50 -0.58 0.73
CA ILE A 10 -1.95 0.64 1.32
C ILE A 10 -2.45 1.86 0.55
N LEU A 11 -2.33 1.84 -0.78
CA LEU A 11 -2.76 2.96 -1.61
C LEU A 11 -4.25 3.20 -1.51
N LYS A 12 -5.05 2.14 -1.50
CA LYS A 12 -6.50 2.26 -1.40
C LYS A 12 -6.92 2.88 -0.07
N TYR A 13 -6.27 2.48 1.01
CA TYR A 13 -6.52 3.07 2.33
C TYR A 13 -6.20 4.57 2.33
N LEU A 14 -5.05 4.94 1.77
CA LEU A 14 -4.64 6.34 1.71
C LEU A 14 -5.61 7.16 0.83
N GLU A 15 -6.06 6.58 -0.27
CA GLU A 15 -7.04 7.27 -1.13
C GLU A 15 -8.36 7.50 -0.40
N GLN A 16 -8.83 6.50 0.33
CA GLN A 16 -10.08 6.60 1.08
C GLN A 16 -10.05 7.67 2.15
N HIS A 17 -8.86 7.99 2.65
CA HIS A 17 -8.67 8.99 3.69
C HIS A 17 -8.03 10.27 3.17
N LEU A 18 -8.16 10.51 1.88
CA LEU A 18 -7.60 11.70 1.25
C LEU A 18 -8.21 12.95 1.89
N GLY A 19 -7.33 13.89 2.30
CA GLY A 19 -7.76 15.12 2.93
C GLY A 19 -7.93 15.06 4.44
N GLU A 20 -7.85 13.89 5.04
CA GLU A 20 -7.93 13.74 6.50
C GLU A 20 -6.55 13.94 7.10
N GLU A 21 -6.47 14.71 8.19
CA GLU A 21 -5.19 15.00 8.84
C GLU A 21 -4.72 13.89 9.76
N ASN A 22 -5.65 13.25 10.46
CA ASN A 22 -5.34 12.24 11.46
C ASN A 22 -5.93 10.90 11.07
N ILE A 23 -5.23 10.18 10.21
CA ILE A 23 -5.64 8.84 9.80
C ILE A 23 -5.04 7.81 10.75
N ASP A 24 -5.72 6.68 10.89
CA ASP A 24 -5.22 5.57 11.69
C ASP A 24 -4.24 4.76 10.83
N ILE A 25 -2.96 5.13 10.93
CA ILE A 25 -1.92 4.51 10.12
C ILE A 25 -1.68 3.03 10.49
N ASP A 26 -2.13 2.61 11.65
CA ASP A 26 -2.00 1.22 12.07
C ASP A 26 -2.77 0.27 11.16
N LYS A 27 -3.79 0.76 10.47
CA LYS A 27 -4.57 -0.04 9.52
C LYS A 27 -3.73 -0.53 8.34
N VAL A 28 -2.61 0.13 8.06
CA VAL A 28 -1.70 -0.26 6.99
C VAL A 28 -0.29 -0.52 7.53
N SER A 29 -0.18 -0.85 8.82
CA SER A 29 1.07 -1.24 9.44
C SER A 29 1.48 -2.65 9.02
N TYR A 30 2.77 -2.96 9.17
CA TYR A 30 3.26 -4.30 8.87
C TYR A 30 2.59 -5.36 9.73
N GLU A 31 2.28 -5.02 10.99
CA GLU A 31 1.59 -5.92 11.90
C GLU A 31 0.17 -6.22 11.41
N HIS A 32 -0.56 -5.19 11.03
CA HIS A 32 -1.92 -5.35 10.53
C HIS A 32 -1.95 -6.12 9.21
N LEU A 33 -0.96 -5.88 8.35
CA LEU A 33 -0.86 -6.56 7.06
C LEU A 33 -0.28 -7.98 7.18
N GLY A 34 0.26 -8.34 8.34
CA GLY A 34 0.79 -9.67 8.57
C GLY A 34 2.09 -9.96 7.84
N ILE A 35 2.92 -8.95 7.65
CA ILE A 35 4.22 -9.08 6.99
C ILE A 35 5.34 -8.61 7.91
N SER A 36 6.59 -8.89 7.55
CA SER A 36 7.72 -8.44 8.34
C SER A 36 7.91 -6.92 8.18
N PHE A 37 8.51 -6.30 9.18
CA PHE A 37 8.85 -4.89 9.14
C PHE A 37 9.75 -4.56 7.95
N LEU A 38 10.76 -5.38 7.70
CA LEU A 38 11.71 -5.12 6.62
C LEU A 38 11.06 -5.20 5.24
N ARG A 39 10.14 -6.16 5.06
CA ARG A 39 9.39 -6.26 3.80
C ARG A 39 8.48 -5.05 3.61
N TRP A 40 7.78 -4.66 4.65
CA TRP A 40 6.91 -3.49 4.65
C TRP A 40 7.68 -2.22 4.30
N GLU A 41 8.81 -2.02 4.98
CA GLU A 41 9.68 -0.86 4.75
C GLU A 41 10.19 -0.82 3.32
N ALA A 42 10.60 -1.97 2.77
CA ALA A 42 11.07 -2.06 1.39
C ALA A 42 9.97 -1.69 0.40
N LEU A 43 8.75 -2.18 0.62
CA LEU A 43 7.62 -1.86 -0.25
C LEU A 43 7.28 -0.37 -0.19
N LEU A 44 7.25 0.20 1.00
CA LEU A 44 7.01 1.64 1.16
C LEU A 44 8.06 2.47 0.42
N ARG A 45 9.32 2.07 0.53
CA ARG A 45 10.41 2.76 -0.18
C ARG A 45 10.19 2.73 -1.68
N MET A 46 9.90 1.54 -2.22
CA MET A 46 9.65 1.39 -3.66
C MET A 46 8.46 2.21 -4.11
N MET A 47 7.39 2.22 -3.31
CA MET A 47 6.20 3.02 -3.62
C MET A 47 6.52 4.51 -3.69
N GLN A 48 7.34 5.01 -2.78
CA GLN A 48 7.75 6.40 -2.79
C GLN A 48 8.69 6.70 -3.96
N GLU A 49 9.64 5.80 -4.24
CA GLU A 49 10.54 5.96 -5.38
C GLU A 49 9.79 5.98 -6.71
N GLU A 50 8.75 5.17 -6.84
CA GLU A 50 7.89 5.17 -8.03
C GLU A 50 6.96 6.38 -8.08
N GLY A 51 6.88 7.15 -7.00
CA GLY A 51 6.04 8.33 -6.94
C GLY A 51 4.59 8.06 -6.60
N TYR A 52 4.25 6.87 -6.13
CA TYR A 52 2.87 6.55 -5.75
C TYR A 52 2.47 7.17 -4.42
N ILE A 53 3.42 7.36 -3.54
CA ILE A 53 3.22 8.03 -2.24
C ILE A 53 4.35 9.03 -2.02
N LYS A 54 4.14 9.91 -1.04
CA LYS A 54 5.15 10.87 -0.60
C LYS A 54 5.05 11.05 0.91
N GLY A 55 6.04 11.70 1.49
CA GLY A 55 6.01 12.06 2.91
C GLY A 55 6.74 11.10 3.83
N LEU A 56 7.35 10.04 3.31
CA LEU A 56 8.17 9.16 4.13
C LEU A 56 9.55 9.79 4.33
N VAL A 57 10.05 9.69 5.55
CA VAL A 57 11.39 10.16 5.92
C VAL A 57 12.21 8.95 6.33
N TYR A 58 13.42 8.86 5.83
CA TYR A 58 14.36 7.79 6.16
C TYR A 58 15.58 8.39 6.85
N GLU A 59 16.03 7.74 7.90
CA GLU A 59 17.22 8.14 8.66
C GLU A 59 18.12 6.94 8.86
N GLN A 60 19.43 7.21 8.87
CA GLN A 60 20.44 6.20 9.12
C GLN A 60 21.27 6.65 10.32
N THR A 61 21.36 5.79 11.33
CA THR A 61 22.24 6.02 12.46
C THR A 61 23.58 5.33 12.20
N MET A 62 24.57 5.64 13.02
CA MET A 62 25.91 5.06 12.87
C MET A 62 25.92 3.53 13.05
N SER A 63 24.93 2.99 13.74
CA SER A 63 24.84 1.54 13.96
C SER A 63 24.05 0.82 12.88
N ASP A 64 23.38 1.55 12.00
CA ASP A 64 22.55 0.96 10.93
C ASP A 64 23.37 0.76 9.66
N SER A 65 23.16 -0.38 9.01
CA SER A 65 23.79 -0.66 7.71
C SER A 65 23.08 0.07 6.56
N SER A 66 21.85 0.50 6.77
CA SER A 66 21.03 1.19 5.77
C SER A 66 20.03 2.10 6.46
N PRO A 67 19.49 3.12 5.75
CA PRO A 67 18.45 3.96 6.32
C PRO A 67 17.17 3.19 6.63
N HIS A 68 16.49 3.60 7.69
CA HIS A 68 15.18 3.06 8.06
C HIS A 68 14.14 4.17 8.08
N VAL A 69 12.90 3.80 7.81
CA VAL A 69 11.80 4.75 7.80
C VAL A 69 11.56 5.28 9.21
N VAL A 70 11.36 6.58 9.32
CA VAL A 70 11.06 7.24 10.60
C VAL A 70 9.59 6.98 10.94
N LEU A 71 9.35 6.52 12.17
CA LEU A 71 8.01 6.24 12.67
C LEU A 71 7.51 7.36 13.59
N PRO A 72 6.22 7.63 13.63
CA PRO A 72 5.17 7.03 12.81
C PRO A 72 5.24 7.56 11.37
N ILE A 73 4.90 6.72 10.41
CA ILE A 73 4.87 7.15 9.01
C ILE A 73 3.66 8.05 8.78
N LYS A 74 3.82 9.01 7.89
CA LYS A 74 2.73 9.92 7.48
C LYS A 74 2.68 10.02 5.97
N PRO A 75 2.45 8.90 5.28
CA PRO A 75 2.44 8.89 3.83
C PRO A 75 1.17 9.53 3.29
N LYS A 76 1.31 10.14 2.12
CA LYS A 76 0.16 10.65 1.37
C LYS A 76 0.20 10.06 -0.02
N ILE A 77 -0.97 9.73 -0.55
CA ILE A 77 -1.07 9.24 -1.92
C ILE A 77 -0.86 10.41 -2.89
N THR A 78 -0.29 10.11 -4.03
CA THR A 78 -0.08 11.07 -5.10
C THR A 78 -1.09 10.82 -6.22
N ILE A 79 -1.13 11.73 -7.20
CA ILE A 79 -1.93 11.51 -8.41
C ILE A 79 -1.50 10.22 -9.09
N LYS A 80 -0.19 9.99 -9.17
CA LYS A 80 0.35 8.76 -9.75
C LYS A 80 -0.11 7.51 -8.99
N GLY A 81 -0.20 7.61 -7.67
CA GLY A 81 -0.75 6.53 -6.85
C GLY A 81 -2.21 6.25 -7.14
N MET A 82 -2.99 7.31 -7.35
CA MET A 82 -4.40 7.17 -7.73
C MET A 82 -4.55 6.56 -9.12
N GLU A 83 -3.69 6.93 -10.05
CA GLU A 83 -3.66 6.32 -11.38
C GLU A 83 -3.34 4.83 -11.30
N TYR A 84 -2.38 4.46 -10.44
CA TYR A 84 -2.06 3.06 -10.20
C TYR A 84 -3.30 2.27 -9.74
N LEU A 85 -4.06 2.84 -8.81
CA LEU A 85 -5.28 2.20 -8.32
C LEU A 85 -6.30 2.03 -9.45
N GLU A 86 -6.45 3.03 -10.29
CA GLU A 86 -7.37 2.97 -11.42
C GLU A 86 -6.96 1.88 -12.41
N GLU A 87 -5.68 1.85 -12.77
CA GLU A 87 -5.14 0.86 -13.71
C GLU A 87 -5.19 -0.55 -13.16
N ASN A 88 -5.09 -0.71 -11.85
CA ASN A 88 -5.06 -2.01 -11.19
C ASN A 88 -6.37 -2.34 -10.45
N GLY A 89 -7.44 -1.62 -10.76
CA GLY A 89 -8.75 -1.87 -10.17
C GLY A 89 -9.26 -3.28 -10.40
N PHE A 90 -8.75 -3.96 -11.43
CA PHE A 90 -9.09 -5.34 -11.70
C PHE A 90 -8.74 -6.27 -10.53
N MET A 91 -7.77 -5.90 -9.68
CA MET A 91 -7.40 -6.72 -8.53
C MET A 91 -8.57 -6.89 -7.57
N LYS A 92 -9.30 -5.80 -7.31
CA LYS A 92 -10.49 -5.85 -6.47
C LYS A 92 -11.61 -6.60 -7.20
N LYS A 93 -11.81 -6.28 -8.48
CA LYS A 93 -12.83 -6.94 -9.29
C LYS A 93 -12.56 -8.43 -9.42
N ALA A 94 -11.32 -8.81 -9.59
CA ALA A 94 -10.93 -10.23 -9.66
C ALA A 94 -11.27 -10.96 -8.37
N ALA A 95 -11.00 -10.35 -7.22
CA ALA A 95 -11.34 -10.94 -5.92
C ALA A 95 -12.85 -11.08 -5.75
N GLU A 96 -13.61 -10.08 -6.16
CA GLU A 96 -15.07 -10.12 -6.11
C GLU A 96 -15.63 -11.14 -7.10
N THR A 97 -15.06 -11.20 -8.29
CA THR A 97 -15.46 -12.16 -9.32
C THR A 97 -15.21 -13.59 -8.87
N LEU A 98 -14.09 -13.85 -8.18
CA LEU A 98 -13.81 -15.18 -7.66
C LEU A 98 -14.86 -15.66 -6.65
N LYS A 99 -15.46 -14.74 -5.92
CA LYS A 99 -16.53 -15.07 -4.99
C LYS A 99 -17.83 -15.43 -5.71
N SER A 100 -18.07 -14.86 -6.88
CA SER A 100 -19.30 -15.06 -7.65
C SER A 100 -19.08 -15.78 -8.97
N VAL A 101 -17.88 -16.26 -9.20
CA VAL A 101 -17.51 -16.97 -10.43
C VAL A 101 -18.43 -18.15 -10.73
N LYS A 102 -18.84 -18.84 -9.71
CA LYS A 102 -19.75 -19.98 -9.86
C LYS A 102 -21.12 -19.56 -10.40
N GLU A 103 -21.47 -18.28 -10.25
CA GLU A 103 -22.75 -17.76 -10.67
C GLU A 103 -22.69 -17.11 -12.04
N ILE A 104 -21.53 -16.55 -12.38
CA ILE A 104 -21.41 -15.64 -13.54
C ILE A 104 -20.83 -16.34 -14.76
N ILE A 105 -20.03 -17.35 -14.56
CA ILE A 105 -19.28 -17.98 -15.63
C ILE A 105 -20.07 -18.91 -16.56
N PRO A 106 -21.27 -19.33 -16.29
CA PRO A 106 -22.00 -20.06 -17.34
C PRO A 106 -22.07 -19.25 -18.59
N GLY A 107 -21.58 -19.76 -19.66
CA GLY A 107 -21.61 -19.08 -20.93
C GLY A 107 -20.40 -18.22 -21.24
N ILE A 108 -19.40 -18.27 -20.42
CA ILE A 108 -18.13 -17.62 -20.73
C ILE A 108 -17.16 -18.61 -21.31
#